data_045c4252b3a02e849a73d0f2cdf6a2fc
#
_entry.id   045c4252b3a02e849a73d0f2cdf6a2fc
#
_cell.length_a   1.000
_cell.length_b   1.000
_cell.length_c   1.000
_cell.angle_alpha   90.00
_cell.angle_beta   90.00
_cell.angle_gamma   90.00
#
_symmetry.space_group_name_H-M   'P 1'
#
loop_
_entity.id
_entity.type
_entity.pdbx_description
1 polymer ?
#
loop_
_entity_poly.entity_id
_entity_poly.type
_entity_poly.pdbx_seq_one_letter_code
_entity_poly.pdbx_strand_id
1 'polypeptide(L)'
;MKFVLQFTPRAGGSGQENLASMKRSVEVFSKWTPSTTMHQFVARIDGQGGFAVGETDDPAALARDCAIFSPYLDCVVHPVIEVQEGVAALTAAVDFNEKH
;
A
#
# COMPACT_ATOMS: atom_id res chain seq x y z
N MET A 1 -8.19 -5.87 -9.39
CA MET A 1 -7.54 -6.31 -8.14
C MET A 1 -7.72 -5.24 -7.07
N LYS A 2 -8.27 -5.62 -5.95
CA LYS A 2 -8.34 -4.77 -4.77
C LYS A 2 -7.10 -4.97 -3.92
N PHE A 3 -6.60 -3.91 -3.30
CA PHE A 3 -5.38 -3.97 -2.51
C PHE A 3 -5.43 -3.02 -1.32
N VAL A 4 -4.63 -3.36 -0.31
CA VAL A 4 -4.27 -2.44 0.77
C VAL A 4 -2.78 -2.14 0.62
N LEU A 5 -2.45 -0.88 0.49
CA LEU A 5 -1.08 -0.40 0.42
C LEU A 5 -0.68 0.13 1.78
N GLN A 6 0.43 -0.34 2.30
CA GLN A 6 1.06 0.21 3.50
C GLN A 6 2.34 0.92 3.08
N PHE A 7 2.51 2.15 3.51
CA PHE A 7 3.74 2.90 3.24
C PHE A 7 4.35 3.39 4.54
N THR A 8 5.68 3.28 4.62
CA THR A 8 6.46 3.62 5.81
C THR A 8 7.67 4.46 5.40
N PRO A 9 8.01 5.54 6.11
CA PRO A 9 9.20 6.32 5.81
C PRO A 9 10.47 5.46 5.92
N ARG A 10 11.39 5.65 4.98
CA ARG A 10 12.74 5.10 5.11
C ARG A 10 13.54 5.97 6.06
N ALA A 11 13.98 5.39 7.17
CA ALA A 11 14.84 6.04 8.12
C ALA A 11 16.19 5.33 8.10
N GLY A 12 17.24 5.95 7.57
CA GLY A 12 18.52 5.28 7.43
C GLY A 12 19.71 6.22 7.48
N GLY A 13 19.48 7.51 7.66
CA GLY A 13 20.53 8.50 7.69
C GLY A 13 20.54 9.31 8.99
N SER A 14 21.21 10.45 8.95
CA SER A 14 21.18 11.45 10.01
C SER A 14 19.78 12.08 10.09
N GLY A 15 19.52 12.83 11.16
CA GLY A 15 18.29 13.61 11.29
C GLY A 15 18.12 14.60 10.16
N GLN A 16 19.21 15.22 9.68
CA GLN A 16 19.18 16.15 8.55
C GLN A 16 18.85 15.45 7.24
N GLU A 17 19.43 14.27 7.00
CA GLU A 17 19.15 13.47 5.82
C GLU A 17 17.71 12.98 5.81
N ASN A 18 17.20 12.55 6.94
CA ASN A 18 15.82 12.09 7.08
C ASN A 18 14.84 13.25 6.89
N LEU A 19 15.15 14.43 7.39
CA LEU A 19 14.34 15.63 7.18
C LEU A 19 14.30 16.02 5.70
N ALA A 20 15.44 15.98 5.02
CA ALA A 20 15.52 16.28 3.59
C ALA A 20 14.71 15.27 2.77
N SER A 21 14.79 14.00 3.09
CA SER A 21 14.00 12.94 2.45
C SER A 21 12.50 13.15 2.66
N MET A 22 12.09 13.47 3.88
CA MET A 22 10.69 13.78 4.20
C MET A 22 10.18 14.96 3.37
N LYS A 23 10.94 16.05 3.33
CA LYS A 23 10.59 17.24 2.53
C LYS A 23 10.43 16.89 1.06
N ARG A 24 11.35 16.13 0.49
CA ARG A 24 11.30 15.72 -0.92
C ARG A 24 10.11 14.81 -1.18
N SER A 25 9.80 13.90 -0.28
CA SER A 25 8.64 13.02 -0.37
C SER A 25 7.33 13.82 -0.46
N VAL A 26 7.19 14.84 0.38
CA VAL A 26 6.01 15.73 0.37
C VAL A 26 5.91 16.50 -0.96
N GLU A 27 7.04 16.98 -1.48
CA GLU A 27 7.08 17.67 -2.78
C GLU A 27 6.62 16.76 -3.92
N VAL A 28 7.11 15.51 -3.95
CA VAL A 28 6.72 14.51 -4.95
C VAL A 28 5.24 14.19 -4.82
N PHE A 29 4.77 13.98 -3.60
CA PHE A 29 3.36 13.69 -3.33
C PHE A 29 2.44 14.82 -3.86
N SER A 30 2.83 16.06 -3.69
CA SER A 30 2.03 17.21 -4.13
C SER A 30 1.85 17.29 -5.65
N LYS A 31 2.74 16.64 -6.41
CA LYS A 31 2.74 16.64 -7.87
C LYS A 31 2.26 15.33 -8.48
N TRP A 32 2.05 14.33 -7.64
CA TRP A 32 1.69 12.99 -8.07
C TRP A 32 0.18 12.84 -8.17
N THR A 33 -0.26 12.14 -9.20
CA THR A 33 -1.64 11.70 -9.34
C THR A 33 -1.62 10.17 -9.39
N PRO A 34 -2.38 9.48 -8.52
CA PRO A 34 -2.44 8.03 -8.56
C PRO A 34 -2.86 7.50 -9.92
N SER A 35 -2.21 6.46 -10.40
CA SER A 35 -2.62 5.74 -11.63
C SER A 35 -3.66 4.66 -11.36
N THR A 36 -4.08 4.51 -10.11
CA THR A 36 -5.08 3.53 -9.65
C THR A 36 -6.22 4.27 -8.95
N THR A 37 -7.34 3.58 -8.75
CA THR A 37 -8.47 4.15 -7.98
C THR A 37 -8.18 3.99 -6.50
N MET A 38 -8.07 5.11 -5.78
CA MET A 38 -7.87 5.12 -4.32
C MET A 38 -9.20 5.40 -3.63
N HIS A 39 -9.69 4.43 -2.85
CA HIS A 39 -10.94 4.57 -2.08
C HIS A 39 -10.71 5.26 -0.75
N GLN A 40 -9.59 4.96 -0.10
CA GLN A 40 -9.16 5.61 1.13
C GLN A 40 -7.65 5.82 1.09
N PHE A 41 -7.22 6.93 1.63
CA PHE A 41 -5.82 7.27 1.76
C PHE A 41 -5.65 7.98 3.08
N VAL A 42 -5.06 7.30 4.06
CA VAL A 42 -5.00 7.77 5.44
C VAL A 42 -3.56 7.74 5.96
N ALA A 43 -3.21 8.71 6.78
CA ALA A 43 -1.92 8.78 7.44
C ALA A 43 -2.03 8.31 8.89
N ARG A 44 -0.97 7.68 9.38
CA ARG A 44 -0.87 7.35 10.81
C ARG A 44 -0.61 8.62 11.61
N ILE A 45 -1.25 8.71 12.76
CA ILE A 45 -1.08 9.89 13.63
C ILE A 45 0.31 9.99 14.26
N ASP A 46 1.07 8.89 14.27
CA ASP A 46 2.43 8.85 14.81
C ASP A 46 3.51 9.27 13.80
N GLY A 47 3.13 9.67 12.59
CA GLY A 47 4.05 10.09 11.54
C GLY A 47 4.81 8.95 10.85
N GLN A 48 4.42 7.69 11.07
CA GLN A 48 5.10 6.51 10.53
C GLN A 48 4.46 6.00 9.24
N GLY A 49 4.03 6.92 8.36
CA GLY A 49 3.45 6.57 7.07
C GLY A 49 1.94 6.47 7.12
N GLY A 50 1.39 5.49 6.43
CA GLY A 50 -0.06 5.34 6.35
C GLY A 50 -0.49 4.16 5.51
N PHE A 51 -1.76 4.20 5.13
CA PHE A 51 -2.41 3.13 4.38
C PHE A 51 -3.28 3.70 3.27
N ALA A 52 -3.39 2.94 2.20
CA ALA A 52 -4.36 3.22 1.15
C ALA A 52 -5.14 1.95 0.82
N VAL A 53 -6.42 2.11 0.55
CA VAL A 53 -7.26 1.03 0.00
C VAL A 53 -7.65 1.43 -1.40
N GLY A 54 -7.35 0.59 -2.38
CA GLY A 54 -7.61 0.92 -3.77
C GLY A 54 -7.88 -0.29 -4.64
N GLU A 55 -8.09 0.00 -5.90
CA GLU A 55 -8.33 -1.00 -6.94
C GLU A 55 -7.56 -0.65 -8.19
N THR A 56 -7.14 -1.68 -8.92
CA THR A 56 -6.53 -1.50 -10.23
C THR A 56 -6.80 -2.72 -11.10
N ASP A 57 -7.00 -2.49 -12.39
CA ASP A 57 -6.99 -3.53 -13.42
C ASP A 57 -5.59 -3.71 -14.03
N ASP A 58 -4.66 -2.84 -13.64
CA ASP A 58 -3.30 -2.85 -14.16
C ASP A 58 -2.30 -2.84 -12.99
N PRO A 59 -1.83 -4.02 -12.54
CA PRO A 59 -0.84 -4.09 -11.47
C PRO A 59 0.47 -3.36 -11.78
N ALA A 60 0.83 -3.21 -13.05
CA ALA A 60 2.03 -2.47 -13.43
C ALA A 60 1.89 -0.97 -13.12
N ALA A 61 0.69 -0.41 -13.22
CA ALA A 61 0.43 0.97 -12.83
C ALA A 61 0.64 1.17 -11.32
N LEU A 62 0.19 0.23 -10.51
CA LEU A 62 0.44 0.26 -9.06
C LEU A 62 1.94 0.13 -8.75
N ALA A 63 2.63 -0.76 -9.43
CA ALA A 63 4.09 -0.91 -9.28
C ALA A 63 4.82 0.39 -9.60
N ARG A 64 4.38 1.10 -10.64
CA ARG A 64 4.94 2.41 -11.00
C ARG A 64 4.72 3.43 -9.89
N ASP A 65 3.53 3.49 -9.31
CA ASP A 65 3.24 4.40 -8.20
C ASP A 65 4.14 4.10 -7.00
N CYS A 66 4.29 2.85 -6.63
CA CYS A 66 5.21 2.45 -5.55
C CYS A 66 6.66 2.81 -5.87
N ALA A 67 7.09 2.62 -7.12
CA ALA A 67 8.46 2.94 -7.55
C ALA A 67 8.76 4.44 -7.48
N ILE A 68 7.79 5.30 -7.78
CA ILE A 68 7.94 6.76 -7.66
C ILE A 68 8.36 7.15 -6.24
N PHE A 69 7.78 6.50 -5.23
CA PHE A 69 8.06 6.80 -3.82
C PHE A 69 9.15 5.95 -3.20
N SER A 70 9.65 4.94 -3.89
CA SER A 70 10.62 3.98 -3.33
C SER A 70 11.92 4.62 -2.80
N PRO A 71 12.41 5.77 -3.30
CA PRO A 71 13.56 6.43 -2.68
C PRO A 71 13.29 6.94 -1.26
N TYR A 72 12.03 7.16 -0.90
CA TYR A 72 11.64 7.82 0.35
C TYR A 72 10.83 6.93 1.27
N LEU A 73 10.09 5.99 0.71
CA LEU A 73 9.11 5.18 1.42
C LEU A 73 9.30 3.71 1.09
N ASP A 74 9.07 2.86 2.09
CA ASP A 74 8.86 1.43 1.86
C ASP A 74 7.37 1.20 1.63
N CYS A 75 7.03 0.60 0.51
CA CYS A 75 5.65 0.28 0.15
C CYS A 75 5.44 -1.23 0.20
N VAL A 76 4.41 -1.66 0.91
CA VAL A 76 3.97 -3.06 0.95
C VAL A 76 2.57 -3.14 0.40
N VAL A 77 2.37 -3.94 -0.63
CA VAL A 77 1.07 -4.14 -1.27
C VAL A 77 0.48 -5.47 -0.81
N HIS A 78 -0.71 -5.41 -0.25
CA HIS A 78 -1.47 -6.59 0.17
C HIS A 78 -2.67 -6.75 -0.79
N PRO A 79 -2.63 -7.70 -1.73
CA PRO A 79 -3.83 -8.03 -2.51
C PRO A 79 -4.90 -8.58 -1.58
N VAL A 80 -6.12 -8.11 -1.74
CA VAL A 80 -7.23 -8.49 -0.85
C VAL A 80 -8.48 -8.81 -1.66
N ILE A 81 -9.39 -9.53 -1.04
CA ILE A 81 -10.74 -9.80 -1.55
C ILE A 81 -11.75 -9.36 -0.50
N GLU A 82 -13.01 -9.28 -0.88
CA GLU A 82 -14.09 -8.98 0.07
C GLU A 82 -14.19 -10.07 1.14
N VAL A 83 -14.62 -9.69 2.34
CA VAL A 83 -14.70 -10.63 3.48
C VAL A 83 -15.61 -11.81 3.15
N GLN A 84 -16.72 -11.59 2.46
CA GLN A 84 -17.62 -12.67 2.07
C GLN A 84 -16.95 -13.68 1.15
N GLU A 85 -16.13 -13.23 0.22
CA GLU A 85 -15.35 -14.11 -0.67
C GLU A 85 -14.31 -14.90 0.13
N GLY A 86 -13.67 -14.24 1.11
CA GLY A 86 -12.72 -14.89 2.00
C GLY A 86 -13.38 -15.98 2.86
N VAL A 87 -14.56 -15.70 3.40
CA VAL A 87 -15.34 -16.68 4.18
C VAL A 87 -15.74 -17.86 3.29
N ALA A 88 -16.19 -17.62 2.07
CA ALA A 88 -16.54 -18.69 1.13
C ALA A 88 -15.33 -19.58 0.82
N ALA A 89 -14.16 -19.00 0.63
CA ALA A 89 -12.92 -19.74 0.39
C ALA A 89 -12.54 -20.61 1.61
N LEU A 90 -12.65 -20.07 2.81
CA LEU A 90 -12.39 -20.82 4.04
C LEU A 90 -13.37 -21.99 4.22
N THR A 91 -14.63 -21.77 3.95
CA THR A 91 -15.66 -22.80 4.02
C THR A 91 -15.36 -23.93 3.03
N ALA A 92 -14.98 -23.59 1.81
CA ALA A 92 -14.59 -24.57 0.80
C ALA A 92 -13.34 -25.36 1.24
N ALA A 93 -12.37 -24.68 1.87
CA ALA A 93 -11.16 -25.34 2.37
C ALA A 93 -11.46 -26.30 3.52
N VAL A 94 -12.34 -25.91 4.44
CA VAL A 94 -12.80 -26.79 5.54
C VAL A 94 -13.48 -28.02 4.96
N ASP A 95 -14.37 -27.83 4.00
CA ASP A 95 -15.10 -28.93 3.36
C ASP A 95 -14.15 -29.90 2.67
N PHE A 96 -13.16 -29.39 1.95
CA PHE A 96 -12.12 -30.21 1.33
C PHE A 96 -11.34 -31.03 2.36
N ASN A 97 -10.90 -30.40 3.45
CA ASN A 97 -10.11 -31.07 4.49
C ASN A 97 -10.91 -32.14 5.24
N GLU A 98 -12.20 -31.95 5.43
CA GLU A 98 -13.05 -32.94 6.08
C GLU A 98 -13.25 -34.18 5.21
N LYS A 99 -13.22 -34.07 3.88
CA LYS A 99 -13.38 -35.14 2.92
C LYS A 99 -12.08 -35.87 2.58
N HIS A 100 -10.98 -35.27 2.84
CA HIS A 100 -9.65 -35.74 2.47
C HIS A 100 -8.65 -35.68 3.63
#